data_508f778ed18071e51492cb94fe664d42
#
_entry.id   508f778ed18071e51492cb94fe664d42
#
_cell.length_a   1.000
_cell.length_b   1.000
_cell.length_c   1.000
_cell.angle_alpha   90.00
_cell.angle_beta   90.00
_cell.angle_gamma   90.00
#
_symmetry.space_group_name_H-M   'P 1'
#
loop_
_entity.id
_entity.type
_entity.pdbx_description
1 polymer ?
#
loop_
_entity_poly.entity_id
_entity_poly.type
_entity_poly.pdbx_seq_one_letter_code
_entity_poly.pdbx_strand_id
1 'polypeptide(L)'
;MADSAASATATPSAQGGGHSGSGPAAARRDRARTAVLWQALRTVLDASGPRDLLDVGGGTGGFAVPIAELGHRVTVVDPSPDALAALERRAAEAGVPKDALRAVQGDLGGLLEHVEPASADLVLCHGVLEMADDPAAGLAVVADVLRPGGVVSLLAANRSAAVVARALGGHFAEARRALADPTGRFGAQDPLAARFDEEQLTRLLNEAGLTVQSVHGVRVFTDLVPGALVDADPQRASDLAELEAAVADRPEFRAVAGRLHLLARKSAS
;
A
#
# COMPACT_ATOMS: atom_id res chain seq x y z
N MET A 1 46.61 -7.64 41.96
CA MET A 1 46.73 -7.37 40.51
C MET A 1 45.37 -7.58 39.89
N ALA A 2 44.70 -6.48 39.65
CA ALA A 2 43.36 -6.46 39.07
C ALA A 2 43.52 -6.30 37.56
N ASP A 3 42.83 -7.14 36.79
CA ASP A 3 42.67 -6.89 35.36
C ASP A 3 41.21 -6.72 35.05
N SER A 4 40.89 -5.54 34.59
CA SER A 4 39.56 -5.02 34.31
C SER A 4 39.27 -5.25 32.82
N ALA A 5 38.39 -6.18 32.49
CA ALA A 5 37.91 -6.35 31.14
C ALA A 5 36.61 -5.57 30.96
N ALA A 6 36.70 -4.44 30.27
CA ALA A 6 35.54 -3.66 29.85
C ALA A 6 34.78 -4.38 28.71
N SER A 7 33.55 -4.75 28.99
CA SER A 7 32.59 -5.26 28.00
C SER A 7 32.01 -4.10 27.23
N ALA A 8 32.37 -3.99 25.96
CA ALA A 8 31.76 -3.05 25.03
C ALA A 8 30.44 -3.64 24.52
N THR A 9 29.34 -3.06 24.98
CA THR A 9 28.01 -3.31 24.42
C THR A 9 27.90 -2.64 23.05
N ALA A 10 27.94 -3.43 22.00
CA ALA A 10 27.64 -2.97 20.65
C ALA A 10 26.11 -2.84 20.49
N THR A 11 25.66 -1.62 20.30
CA THR A 11 24.30 -1.29 19.90
C THR A 11 24.12 -1.75 18.45
N PRO A 12 23.07 -2.52 18.09
CA PRO A 12 22.78 -2.80 16.69
C PRO A 12 22.23 -1.54 16.03
N SER A 13 23.01 -0.97 15.12
CA SER A 13 22.57 0.10 14.22
C SER A 13 21.40 -0.42 13.38
N ALA A 14 20.27 0.26 13.46
CA ALA A 14 19.17 0.11 12.53
C ALA A 14 19.70 0.39 11.11
N GLN A 15 19.80 -0.65 10.30
CA GLN A 15 20.13 -0.50 8.89
C GLN A 15 18.91 0.11 8.19
N GLY A 16 18.97 1.42 8.01
CA GLY A 16 18.12 2.14 7.10
C GLY A 16 18.23 1.50 5.70
N GLY A 17 17.11 1.13 5.12
CA GLY A 17 17.03 0.57 3.78
C GLY A 17 17.67 1.50 2.76
N GLY A 18 18.91 1.18 2.35
CA GLY A 18 19.61 1.87 1.30
C GLY A 18 18.83 1.75 -0.01
N HIS A 19 18.51 2.87 -0.61
CA HIS A 19 18.00 2.96 -1.98
C HIS A 19 19.12 2.53 -2.94
N SER A 20 19.24 1.21 -3.14
CA SER A 20 19.97 0.69 -4.30
C SER A 20 19.10 0.98 -5.52
N GLY A 21 19.61 1.76 -6.48
CA GLY A 21 18.97 2.03 -7.75
C GLY A 21 18.41 0.73 -8.34
N SER A 22 17.11 0.69 -8.61
CA SER A 22 16.40 -0.51 -9.03
C SER A 22 16.87 -0.89 -10.43
N GLY A 23 17.69 -1.94 -10.51
CA GLY A 23 18.08 -2.53 -11.79
C GLY A 23 16.84 -3.06 -12.53
N PRO A 24 16.98 -3.39 -13.84
CA PRO A 24 15.84 -3.82 -14.66
C PRO A 24 15.04 -5.00 -14.07
N ALA A 25 15.67 -5.86 -13.30
CA ALA A 25 15.02 -6.98 -12.61
C ALA A 25 14.10 -6.51 -11.47
N ALA A 26 14.56 -5.56 -10.65
CA ALA A 26 13.73 -4.99 -9.58
C ALA A 26 12.50 -4.26 -10.15
N ALA A 27 12.69 -3.48 -11.22
CA ALA A 27 11.58 -2.80 -11.90
C ALA A 27 10.54 -3.79 -12.47
N ARG A 28 10.96 -4.95 -12.98
CA ARG A 28 10.03 -6.00 -13.44
C ARG A 28 9.24 -6.62 -12.29
N ARG A 29 9.91 -6.91 -11.14
CA ARG A 29 9.22 -7.42 -9.95
C ARG A 29 8.19 -6.41 -9.42
N ASP A 30 8.53 -5.13 -9.38
CA ASP A 30 7.60 -4.08 -8.93
C ASP A 30 6.40 -3.95 -9.86
N ARG A 31 6.60 -4.07 -11.18
CA ARG A 31 5.48 -4.12 -12.14
C ARG A 31 4.56 -5.31 -11.91
N ALA A 32 5.11 -6.50 -11.69
CA ALA A 32 4.30 -7.68 -11.38
C ALA A 32 3.53 -7.51 -10.07
N ARG A 33 4.16 -6.92 -9.04
CA ARG A 33 3.53 -6.64 -7.74
C ARG A 33 2.39 -5.63 -7.78
N THR A 34 2.41 -4.71 -8.73
CA THR A 34 1.45 -3.61 -8.84
C THR A 34 0.50 -3.73 -10.03
N ALA A 35 0.65 -4.75 -10.88
CA ALA A 35 -0.13 -4.91 -12.11
C ALA A 35 -1.65 -4.92 -11.86
N VAL A 36 -2.12 -5.69 -10.86
CA VAL A 36 -3.52 -5.77 -10.46
C VAL A 36 -4.06 -4.40 -10.01
N LEU A 37 -3.27 -3.66 -9.22
CA LEU A 37 -3.63 -2.32 -8.77
C LEU A 37 -3.79 -1.35 -9.94
N TRP A 38 -2.81 -1.34 -10.86
CA TRP A 38 -2.87 -0.50 -12.05
C TRP A 38 -4.05 -0.84 -12.96
N GLN A 39 -4.39 -2.11 -13.11
CA GLN A 39 -5.55 -2.53 -13.88
C GLN A 39 -6.84 -2.00 -13.24
N ALA A 40 -7.00 -2.13 -11.92
CA ALA A 40 -8.14 -1.61 -11.20
C ALA A 40 -8.22 -0.07 -11.24
N LEU A 41 -7.10 0.64 -11.05
CA LEU A 41 -7.03 2.10 -11.07
C LEU A 41 -7.38 2.67 -12.46
N ARG A 42 -7.00 2.04 -13.56
CA ARG A 42 -7.36 2.46 -14.91
C ARG A 42 -8.86 2.60 -15.11
N THR A 43 -9.67 1.71 -14.54
CA THR A 43 -11.13 1.82 -14.63
C THR A 43 -11.69 3.10 -14.03
N VAL A 44 -10.96 3.70 -13.08
CA VAL A 44 -11.34 4.97 -12.43
C VAL A 44 -10.69 6.16 -13.13
N LEU A 45 -9.41 6.05 -13.54
CA LEU A 45 -8.64 7.13 -14.14
C LEU A 45 -9.10 7.48 -15.56
N ASP A 46 -9.44 6.45 -16.37
CA ASP A 46 -9.83 6.62 -17.78
C ASP A 46 -11.24 7.22 -17.98
N ALA A 47 -12.02 7.36 -16.90
CA ALA A 47 -13.44 7.64 -17.00
C ALA A 47 -13.81 9.05 -17.50
N SER A 48 -12.97 10.11 -17.36
CA SER A 48 -13.12 11.43 -18.00
C SER A 48 -12.16 12.49 -17.46
N GLY A 49 -11.29 13.05 -18.30
CA GLY A 49 -10.50 14.27 -18.04
C GLY A 49 -9.59 14.26 -16.80
N PRO A 50 -8.88 15.37 -16.54
CA PRO A 50 -8.05 15.53 -15.36
C PRO A 50 -8.86 15.43 -14.07
N ARG A 51 -8.32 14.72 -13.08
CA ARG A 51 -8.92 14.52 -11.77
C ARG A 51 -8.01 15.03 -10.67
N ASP A 52 -8.59 15.35 -9.51
CA ASP A 52 -7.87 15.66 -8.29
C ASP A 52 -7.73 14.37 -7.48
N LEU A 53 -6.48 13.96 -7.26
CA LEU A 53 -6.16 12.75 -6.50
C LEU A 53 -5.42 13.10 -5.21
N LEU A 54 -5.66 12.27 -4.19
CA LEU A 54 -4.91 12.29 -2.95
C LEU A 54 -4.25 10.92 -2.76
N ASP A 55 -2.93 10.91 -2.55
CA ASP A 55 -2.16 9.69 -2.22
C ASP A 55 -1.68 9.79 -0.78
N VAL A 56 -2.39 9.10 0.12
CA VAL A 56 -2.08 9.09 1.56
C VAL A 56 -1.02 8.03 1.83
N GLY A 57 0.10 8.44 2.45
CA GLY A 57 1.26 7.57 2.60
C GLY A 57 1.94 7.26 1.27
N GLY A 58 1.86 8.16 0.28
CA GLY A 58 2.35 7.93 -1.08
C GLY A 58 3.87 7.83 -1.20
N GLY A 59 4.60 8.10 -0.12
CA GLY A 59 6.03 7.88 -0.01
C GLY A 59 6.83 8.58 -1.11
N THR A 60 7.62 7.80 -1.84
CA THR A 60 8.46 8.30 -2.95
C THR A 60 7.71 8.45 -4.29
N GLY A 61 6.37 8.39 -4.29
CA GLY A 61 5.53 8.64 -5.47
C GLY A 61 5.43 7.49 -6.47
N GLY A 62 5.43 6.26 -5.99
CA GLY A 62 5.32 5.06 -6.84
C GLY A 62 4.06 5.04 -7.71
N PHE A 63 2.95 5.56 -7.21
CA PHE A 63 1.70 5.77 -7.93
C PHE A 63 1.53 7.24 -8.33
N ALA A 64 1.83 8.18 -7.45
CA ALA A 64 1.59 9.60 -7.66
C ALA A 64 2.26 10.15 -8.92
N VAL A 65 3.55 9.84 -9.16
CA VAL A 65 4.27 10.36 -10.32
C VAL A 65 3.70 9.82 -11.63
N PRO A 66 3.52 8.50 -11.85
CA PRO A 66 2.88 8.01 -13.07
C PRO A 66 1.45 8.52 -13.29
N ILE A 67 0.68 8.74 -12.23
CA ILE A 67 -0.67 9.30 -12.34
C ILE A 67 -0.61 10.78 -12.77
N ALA A 68 0.34 11.54 -12.24
CA ALA A 68 0.56 12.93 -12.68
C ALA A 68 1.05 13.02 -14.14
N GLU A 69 1.87 12.08 -14.61
CA GLU A 69 2.28 11.94 -16.02
C GLU A 69 1.07 11.70 -16.96
N LEU A 70 -0.01 11.09 -16.46
CA LEU A 70 -1.27 10.92 -17.20
C LEU A 70 -2.11 12.20 -17.26
N GLY A 71 -1.66 13.31 -16.68
CA GLY A 71 -2.32 14.62 -16.70
C GLY A 71 -3.30 14.86 -15.55
N HIS A 72 -3.26 14.05 -14.48
CA HIS A 72 -4.04 14.29 -13.26
C HIS A 72 -3.30 15.20 -12.28
N ARG A 73 -4.02 15.81 -11.34
CA ARG A 73 -3.43 16.57 -10.23
C ARG A 73 -3.36 15.67 -9.00
N VAL A 74 -2.17 15.51 -8.43
CA VAL A 74 -1.95 14.61 -7.30
C VAL A 74 -1.39 15.37 -6.10
N THR A 75 -2.07 15.29 -4.97
CA THR A 75 -1.50 15.67 -3.68
C THR A 75 -1.02 14.41 -2.96
N VAL A 76 0.23 14.39 -2.53
CA VAL A 76 0.79 13.31 -1.71
C VAL A 76 0.92 13.80 -0.29
N VAL A 77 0.38 13.06 0.67
CA VAL A 77 0.54 13.32 2.11
C VAL A 77 1.32 12.15 2.70
N ASP A 78 2.51 12.43 3.25
CA ASP A 78 3.39 11.40 3.83
C ASP A 78 4.12 11.95 5.07
N PRO A 79 4.29 11.19 6.16
CA PRO A 79 4.97 11.68 7.36
C PRO A 79 6.49 11.85 7.17
N SER A 80 7.09 11.21 6.18
CA SER A 80 8.55 11.20 5.95
C SER A 80 9.01 12.34 5.04
N PRO A 81 9.74 13.34 5.55
CA PRO A 81 10.30 14.41 4.71
C PRO A 81 11.29 13.88 3.67
N ASP A 82 12.03 12.81 3.99
CA ASP A 82 12.97 12.19 3.05
C ASP A 82 12.25 11.52 1.88
N ALA A 83 11.11 10.88 2.13
CA ALA A 83 10.27 10.30 1.10
C ALA A 83 9.69 11.38 0.18
N LEU A 84 9.20 12.48 0.74
CA LEU A 84 8.69 13.63 -0.02
C LEU A 84 9.78 14.28 -0.87
N ALA A 85 11.00 14.46 -0.34
CA ALA A 85 12.12 14.96 -1.11
C ALA A 85 12.50 14.02 -2.27
N ALA A 86 12.38 12.70 -2.08
CA ALA A 86 12.60 11.72 -3.15
C ALA A 86 11.47 11.76 -4.20
N LEU A 87 10.21 11.95 -3.77
CA LEU A 87 9.06 12.18 -4.64
C LEU A 87 9.28 13.39 -5.56
N GLU A 88 9.67 14.53 -5.00
CA GLU A 88 9.90 15.76 -5.77
C GLU A 88 11.01 15.59 -6.82
N ARG A 89 12.14 14.95 -6.45
CA ARG A 89 13.20 14.61 -7.41
C ARG A 89 12.70 13.73 -8.53
N ARG A 90 11.97 12.65 -8.19
CA ARG A 90 11.41 11.72 -9.17
C ARG A 90 10.41 12.39 -10.11
N ALA A 91 9.55 13.27 -9.59
CA ALA A 91 8.61 14.04 -10.40
C ALA A 91 9.33 14.99 -11.38
N ALA A 92 10.40 15.66 -10.91
CA ALA A 92 11.22 16.50 -11.75
C ALA A 92 11.96 15.72 -12.86
N GLU A 93 12.51 14.54 -12.53
CA GLU A 93 13.17 13.63 -13.48
C GLU A 93 12.19 13.10 -14.53
N ALA A 94 10.93 12.84 -14.16
CA ALA A 94 9.85 12.42 -15.06
C ALA A 94 9.25 13.58 -15.87
N GLY A 95 9.65 14.84 -15.62
CA GLY A 95 9.12 16.00 -16.30
C GLY A 95 7.68 16.39 -15.91
N VAL A 96 7.21 15.94 -14.74
CA VAL A 96 5.88 16.28 -14.22
C VAL A 96 5.81 17.78 -13.95
N PRO A 97 4.76 18.50 -14.45
CA PRO A 97 4.56 19.91 -14.15
C PRO A 97 4.45 20.16 -12.63
N LYS A 98 5.03 21.24 -12.13
CA LYS A 98 5.07 21.56 -10.69
C LYS A 98 3.68 21.74 -10.06
N ASP A 99 2.71 22.15 -10.84
CA ASP A 99 1.31 22.31 -10.42
C ASP A 99 0.49 21.02 -10.50
N ALA A 100 1.03 19.97 -11.15
CA ALA A 100 0.38 18.67 -11.23
C ALA A 100 0.68 17.75 -10.04
N LEU A 101 1.72 18.04 -9.23
CA LEU A 101 2.06 17.24 -8.07
C LEU A 101 2.44 18.14 -6.89
N ARG A 102 1.75 17.94 -5.76
CA ARG A 102 1.99 18.64 -4.50
C ARG A 102 2.40 17.62 -3.43
N ALA A 103 3.51 17.89 -2.73
CA ALA A 103 3.99 17.12 -1.58
C ALA A 103 3.64 17.85 -0.27
N VAL A 104 3.11 17.14 0.71
CA VAL A 104 2.68 17.69 2.01
C VAL A 104 3.12 16.73 3.10
N GLN A 105 3.79 17.24 4.14
CA GLN A 105 4.11 16.42 5.30
C GLN A 105 2.89 16.30 6.21
N GLY A 106 2.48 15.07 6.52
CA GLY A 106 1.32 14.76 7.36
C GLY A 106 1.03 13.26 7.37
N ASP A 107 0.00 12.89 8.08
CA ASP A 107 -0.45 11.49 8.18
C ASP A 107 -1.98 11.38 7.97
N LEU A 108 -2.50 10.14 8.06
CA LEU A 108 -3.92 9.87 7.88
C LEU A 108 -4.80 10.55 8.93
N GLY A 109 -4.33 10.66 10.19
CA GLY A 109 -5.10 11.23 11.29
C GLY A 109 -5.26 12.76 11.19
N GLY A 110 -4.19 13.45 10.73
CA GLY A 110 -4.16 14.90 10.52
C GLY A 110 -4.54 15.35 9.12
N LEU A 111 -5.11 14.50 8.28
CA LEU A 111 -5.30 14.74 6.86
C LEU A 111 -6.10 16.02 6.55
N LEU A 112 -7.16 16.30 7.32
CA LEU A 112 -7.99 17.50 7.15
C LEU A 112 -7.31 18.82 7.56
N GLU A 113 -6.14 18.78 8.17
CA GLU A 113 -5.32 19.98 8.41
C GLU A 113 -4.63 20.47 7.12
N HIS A 114 -4.52 19.59 6.14
CA HIS A 114 -3.73 19.79 4.92
C HIS A 114 -4.54 19.74 3.63
N VAL A 115 -5.71 19.10 3.68
CA VAL A 115 -6.56 18.82 2.51
C VAL A 115 -8.01 19.20 2.85
N GLU A 116 -8.63 19.99 1.97
CA GLU A 116 -10.01 20.42 2.14
C GLU A 116 -10.99 19.24 2.01
N PRO A 117 -12.10 19.23 2.77
CA PRO A 117 -13.18 18.27 2.56
C PRO A 117 -13.74 18.33 1.13
N ALA A 118 -14.23 17.23 0.62
CA ALA A 118 -14.82 17.09 -0.71
C ALA A 118 -13.95 17.65 -1.85
N SER A 119 -12.62 17.46 -1.76
CA SER A 119 -11.64 18.00 -2.71
C SER A 119 -11.07 16.95 -3.66
N ALA A 120 -11.17 15.65 -3.35
CA ALA A 120 -10.59 14.57 -4.15
C ALA A 120 -11.65 13.75 -4.90
N ASP A 121 -11.35 13.41 -6.15
CA ASP A 121 -12.12 12.46 -6.96
C ASP A 121 -11.69 11.00 -6.69
N LEU A 122 -10.41 10.82 -6.35
CA LEU A 122 -9.82 9.52 -6.02
C LEU A 122 -8.84 9.69 -4.85
N VAL A 123 -8.98 8.84 -3.83
CA VAL A 123 -8.00 8.72 -2.74
C VAL A 123 -7.30 7.36 -2.85
N LEU A 124 -5.98 7.35 -2.88
CA LEU A 124 -5.17 6.16 -2.67
C LEU A 124 -4.82 6.06 -1.18
N CYS A 125 -5.13 4.94 -0.57
CA CYS A 125 -4.78 4.60 0.82
C CYS A 125 -4.13 3.22 0.81
N HIS A 126 -2.84 3.19 0.42
CA HIS A 126 -2.12 1.95 0.15
C HIS A 126 -1.08 1.67 1.24
N GLY A 127 -1.33 0.67 2.07
CA GLY A 127 -0.40 0.25 3.11
C GLY A 127 -0.34 1.19 4.32
N VAL A 128 -1.37 2.00 4.52
CA VAL A 128 -1.46 3.00 5.59
C VAL A 128 -2.38 2.54 6.71
N LEU A 129 -3.51 1.90 6.37
CA LEU A 129 -4.54 1.52 7.34
C LEU A 129 -4.01 0.55 8.40
N GLU A 130 -3.07 -0.32 8.04
CA GLU A 130 -2.41 -1.25 8.94
C GLU A 130 -1.46 -0.60 9.96
N MET A 131 -1.17 0.69 9.79
CA MET A 131 -0.35 1.49 10.72
C MET A 131 -1.18 2.44 11.56
N ALA A 132 -2.48 2.63 11.23
CA ALA A 132 -3.36 3.55 11.92
C ALA A 132 -3.74 3.01 13.31
N ASP A 133 -3.74 3.88 14.31
CA ASP A 133 -4.21 3.56 15.67
C ASP A 133 -5.72 3.29 15.69
N ASP A 134 -6.48 4.04 14.87
CA ASP A 134 -7.91 3.85 14.66
C ASP A 134 -8.24 3.80 13.16
N PRO A 135 -8.32 2.60 12.58
CA PRO A 135 -8.65 2.42 11.17
C PRO A 135 -10.03 2.96 10.77
N ALA A 136 -11.01 2.93 11.67
CA ALA A 136 -12.36 3.43 11.39
C ALA A 136 -12.37 4.95 11.29
N ALA A 137 -11.72 5.65 12.22
CA ALA A 137 -11.55 7.09 12.18
C ALA A 137 -10.76 7.52 10.93
N GLY A 138 -9.69 6.78 10.57
CA GLY A 138 -8.92 7.02 9.36
C GLY A 138 -9.75 6.94 8.08
N LEU A 139 -10.62 5.94 7.95
CA LEU A 139 -11.51 5.81 6.79
C LEU A 139 -12.63 6.85 6.76
N ALA A 140 -13.12 7.31 7.93
CA ALA A 140 -14.06 8.43 8.00
C ALA A 140 -13.43 9.70 7.43
N VAL A 141 -12.18 10.01 7.80
CA VAL A 141 -11.44 11.16 7.25
C VAL A 141 -11.22 11.02 5.73
N VAL A 142 -10.90 9.82 5.24
CA VAL A 142 -10.81 9.55 3.78
C VAL A 142 -12.16 9.82 3.11
N ALA A 143 -13.27 9.39 3.71
CA ALA A 143 -14.60 9.64 3.18
C ALA A 143 -14.94 11.14 3.15
N ASP A 144 -14.53 11.92 4.16
CA ASP A 144 -14.75 13.36 4.22
C ASP A 144 -14.01 14.10 3.08
N VAL A 145 -12.79 13.71 2.77
CA VAL A 145 -11.99 14.29 1.69
C VAL A 145 -12.55 13.97 0.30
N LEU A 146 -13.19 12.81 0.13
CA LEU A 146 -13.79 12.43 -1.14
C LEU A 146 -14.99 13.32 -1.51
N ARG A 147 -15.04 13.76 -2.77
CA ARG A 147 -16.25 14.35 -3.35
C ARG A 147 -17.40 13.33 -3.39
N PRO A 148 -18.66 13.78 -3.40
CA PRO A 148 -19.77 12.88 -3.73
C PRO A 148 -19.49 12.14 -5.06
N GLY A 149 -19.66 10.83 -5.06
CA GLY A 149 -19.29 9.96 -6.19
C GLY A 149 -17.81 9.65 -6.35
N GLY A 150 -16.94 10.23 -5.52
CA GLY A 150 -15.51 9.93 -5.47
C GLY A 150 -15.21 8.49 -5.02
N VAL A 151 -14.01 8.01 -5.31
CA VAL A 151 -13.59 6.63 -5.09
C VAL A 151 -12.38 6.56 -4.16
N VAL A 152 -12.36 5.60 -3.25
CA VAL A 152 -11.12 5.21 -2.55
C VAL A 152 -10.58 3.92 -3.15
N SER A 153 -9.28 3.89 -3.38
CA SER A 153 -8.48 2.70 -3.65
C SER A 153 -7.75 2.34 -2.35
N LEU A 154 -8.25 1.33 -1.65
CA LEU A 154 -7.71 0.86 -0.38
C LEU A 154 -6.89 -0.40 -0.61
N LEU A 155 -5.62 -0.41 -0.18
CA LEU A 155 -4.77 -1.59 -0.17
C LEU A 155 -4.29 -1.85 1.25
N ALA A 156 -4.62 -3.01 1.80
CA ALA A 156 -4.25 -3.37 3.16
C ALA A 156 -3.65 -4.78 3.27
N ALA A 157 -2.84 -5.00 4.31
CA ALA A 157 -2.22 -6.29 4.59
C ALA A 157 -3.28 -7.33 4.98
N ASN A 158 -3.23 -8.51 4.34
CA ASN A 158 -4.15 -9.60 4.61
C ASN A 158 -3.68 -10.43 5.80
N ARG A 159 -4.59 -10.66 6.74
CA ARG A 159 -4.39 -11.44 7.95
C ARG A 159 -4.02 -12.90 7.67
N SER A 160 -4.73 -13.57 6.76
CA SER A 160 -4.47 -14.98 6.44
C SER A 160 -3.10 -15.17 5.79
N ALA A 161 -2.67 -14.22 4.95
CA ALA A 161 -1.35 -14.28 4.32
C ALA A 161 -0.21 -14.24 5.34
N ALA A 162 -0.35 -13.48 6.44
CA ALA A 162 0.66 -13.46 7.50
C ALA A 162 0.83 -14.83 8.15
N VAL A 163 -0.27 -15.55 8.38
CA VAL A 163 -0.25 -16.93 8.90
C VAL A 163 0.49 -17.85 7.94
N VAL A 164 0.13 -17.81 6.65
CA VAL A 164 0.77 -18.63 5.59
C VAL A 164 2.26 -18.30 5.49
N ALA A 165 2.64 -17.04 5.42
CA ALA A 165 4.03 -16.62 5.29
C ALA A 165 4.88 -17.06 6.49
N ARG A 166 4.36 -16.94 7.74
CA ARG A 166 5.05 -17.40 8.94
C ARG A 166 5.19 -18.92 8.97
N ALA A 167 4.17 -19.65 8.54
CA ALA A 167 4.22 -21.11 8.46
C ALA A 167 5.23 -21.58 7.42
N LEU A 168 5.25 -21.00 6.22
CA LEU A 168 6.23 -21.30 5.17
C LEU A 168 7.67 -20.99 5.60
N GLY A 169 7.87 -19.95 6.42
CA GLY A 169 9.15 -19.62 7.03
C GLY A 169 9.56 -20.49 8.22
N GLY A 170 8.75 -21.49 8.60
CA GLY A 170 9.01 -22.36 9.76
C GLY A 170 8.70 -21.70 11.12
N HIS A 171 8.13 -20.49 11.15
CA HIS A 171 7.78 -19.75 12.37
C HIS A 171 6.40 -20.16 12.91
N PHE A 172 6.17 -21.44 13.19
CA PHE A 172 4.84 -21.99 13.53
C PHE A 172 4.22 -21.37 14.78
N ALA A 173 5.02 -21.01 15.78
CA ALA A 173 4.53 -20.36 17.00
C ALA A 173 4.00 -18.93 16.69
N GLU A 174 4.64 -18.19 15.78
CA GLU A 174 4.20 -16.89 15.33
C GLU A 174 2.96 -17.01 14.43
N ALA A 175 2.92 -17.99 13.53
CA ALA A 175 1.75 -18.28 12.71
C ALA A 175 0.50 -18.57 13.58
N ARG A 176 0.65 -19.36 14.65
CA ARG A 176 -0.43 -19.62 15.61
C ARG A 176 -0.87 -18.35 16.35
N ARG A 177 0.06 -17.49 16.74
CA ARG A 177 -0.28 -16.20 17.37
C ARG A 177 -1.05 -15.32 16.41
N ALA A 178 -0.56 -15.13 15.17
CA ALA A 178 -1.24 -14.34 14.15
C ALA A 178 -2.67 -14.86 13.86
N LEU A 179 -2.86 -16.18 13.87
CA LEU A 179 -4.17 -16.80 13.68
C LEU A 179 -5.13 -16.50 14.83
N ALA A 180 -4.64 -16.49 16.07
CA ALA A 180 -5.44 -16.29 17.28
C ALA A 180 -5.68 -14.80 17.62
N ASP A 181 -4.80 -13.92 17.16
CA ASP A 181 -4.85 -12.48 17.45
C ASP A 181 -5.93 -11.79 16.60
N PRO A 182 -6.88 -11.03 17.20
CA PRO A 182 -7.92 -10.32 16.46
C PRO A 182 -7.38 -9.32 15.42
N THR A 183 -6.21 -8.75 15.68
CA THR A 183 -5.53 -7.82 14.76
C THR A 183 -4.56 -8.52 13.80
N GLY A 184 -4.44 -9.85 13.85
CA GLY A 184 -3.55 -10.63 12.99
C GLY A 184 -2.06 -10.44 13.26
N ARG A 185 -1.69 -9.95 14.47
CA ARG A 185 -0.28 -9.75 14.86
C ARG A 185 0.36 -11.05 15.32
N PHE A 186 1.63 -11.24 14.96
CA PHE A 186 2.39 -12.43 15.37
C PHE A 186 3.24 -12.22 16.64
N GLY A 187 3.16 -11.06 17.27
CA GLY A 187 3.84 -10.75 18.54
C GLY A 187 4.40 -9.33 18.59
N ALA A 188 5.23 -9.05 19.61
CA ALA A 188 5.77 -7.72 19.87
C ALA A 188 6.71 -7.19 18.77
N GLN A 189 7.32 -8.08 17.99
CA GLN A 189 8.20 -7.72 16.87
C GLN A 189 7.45 -7.51 15.55
N ASP A 190 6.14 -7.58 15.57
CA ASP A 190 5.33 -7.31 14.38
C ASP A 190 5.38 -5.81 14.04
N PRO A 191 5.82 -5.43 12.83
CA PRO A 191 5.92 -4.02 12.43
C PRO A 191 4.55 -3.38 12.16
N LEU A 192 3.49 -4.18 11.96
CA LEU A 192 2.15 -3.67 11.67
C LEU A 192 1.29 -3.64 12.94
N ALA A 193 0.47 -2.60 13.09
CA ALA A 193 -0.51 -2.52 14.17
C ALA A 193 -1.68 -3.48 13.94
N ALA A 194 -2.10 -3.65 12.68
CA ALA A 194 -3.19 -4.56 12.33
C ALA A 194 -3.00 -5.17 10.93
N ARG A 195 -3.73 -6.27 10.68
CA ARG A 195 -4.03 -6.87 9.38
C ARG A 195 -5.50 -7.16 9.32
N PHE A 196 -6.02 -7.21 8.13
CA PHE A 196 -7.46 -7.28 7.91
C PHE A 196 -7.81 -8.51 7.07
N ASP A 197 -9.04 -8.96 7.18
CA ASP A 197 -9.69 -9.81 6.19
C ASP A 197 -10.66 -8.97 5.34
N GLU A 198 -11.22 -9.60 4.30
CA GLU A 198 -12.13 -8.93 3.35
C GLU A 198 -13.42 -8.42 4.04
N GLU A 199 -13.96 -9.20 4.98
CA GLU A 199 -15.18 -8.84 5.71
C GLU A 199 -14.96 -7.62 6.62
N GLN A 200 -13.82 -7.58 7.33
CA GLN A 200 -13.45 -6.46 8.18
C GLN A 200 -13.29 -5.17 7.37
N LEU A 201 -12.56 -5.21 6.23
CA LEU A 201 -12.37 -4.04 5.37
C LEU A 201 -13.70 -3.56 4.77
N THR A 202 -14.53 -4.49 4.31
CA THR A 202 -15.86 -4.17 3.75
C THR A 202 -16.73 -3.49 4.80
N ARG A 203 -16.75 -3.99 6.03
CA ARG A 203 -17.50 -3.39 7.13
C ARG A 203 -16.99 -1.98 7.44
N LEU A 204 -15.69 -1.80 7.62
CA LEU A 204 -15.08 -0.48 7.91
C LEU A 204 -15.40 0.56 6.83
N LEU A 205 -15.32 0.16 5.55
CA LEU A 205 -15.67 1.05 4.43
C LEU A 205 -17.14 1.43 4.45
N ASN A 206 -18.04 0.46 4.69
CA ASN A 206 -19.47 0.72 4.74
C ASN A 206 -19.85 1.62 5.94
N GLU A 207 -19.23 1.43 7.11
CA GLU A 207 -19.39 2.29 8.29
C GLU A 207 -18.93 3.73 8.02
N ALA A 208 -17.92 3.92 7.16
CA ALA A 208 -17.47 5.22 6.69
C ALA A 208 -18.33 5.81 5.54
N GLY A 209 -19.44 5.17 5.14
CA GLY A 209 -20.30 5.62 4.05
C GLY A 209 -19.74 5.35 2.64
N LEU A 210 -18.81 4.41 2.52
CA LEU A 210 -18.15 4.02 1.26
C LEU A 210 -18.63 2.64 0.82
N THR A 211 -19.30 2.55 -0.32
CA THR A 211 -19.82 1.28 -0.86
C THR A 211 -18.77 0.58 -1.70
N VAL A 212 -18.42 -0.66 -1.32
CA VAL A 212 -17.43 -1.49 -2.03
C VAL A 212 -17.96 -1.85 -3.42
N GLN A 213 -17.15 -1.59 -4.44
CA GLN A 213 -17.44 -1.86 -5.85
C GLN A 213 -16.72 -3.11 -6.36
N SER A 214 -15.48 -3.33 -5.95
CA SER A 214 -14.68 -4.50 -6.32
C SER A 214 -13.67 -4.83 -5.23
N VAL A 215 -13.29 -6.11 -5.18
CA VAL A 215 -12.25 -6.63 -4.27
C VAL A 215 -11.30 -7.51 -5.07
N HIS A 216 -9.99 -7.28 -4.90
CA HIS A 216 -8.94 -8.01 -5.60
C HIS A 216 -7.91 -8.55 -4.60
N GLY A 217 -7.47 -9.78 -4.81
CA GLY A 217 -6.28 -10.33 -4.16
C GLY A 217 -5.02 -9.79 -4.87
N VAL A 218 -4.09 -9.28 -4.12
CA VAL A 218 -2.84 -8.72 -4.64
C VAL A 218 -1.67 -9.46 -4.01
N ARG A 219 -0.66 -9.82 -4.84
CA ARG A 219 0.52 -10.58 -4.40
C ARG A 219 0.15 -11.95 -3.83
N VAL A 220 -0.66 -12.71 -4.57
CA VAL A 220 -1.02 -14.09 -4.21
C VAL A 220 0.22 -14.97 -4.24
N PHE A 221 1.03 -14.86 -5.29
CA PHE A 221 2.23 -15.67 -5.53
C PHE A 221 3.52 -14.86 -5.42
N THR A 222 3.49 -13.58 -5.79
CA THR A 222 4.69 -12.73 -5.92
C THR A 222 5.50 -12.66 -4.62
N ASP A 223 4.86 -12.68 -3.46
CA ASP A 223 5.54 -12.68 -2.16
C ASP A 223 5.98 -14.08 -1.71
N LEU A 224 5.53 -15.14 -2.37
CA LEU A 224 5.87 -16.54 -2.06
C LEU A 224 6.96 -17.09 -2.99
N VAL A 225 7.08 -16.54 -4.21
CA VAL A 225 8.06 -16.99 -5.21
C VAL A 225 9.43 -16.36 -4.93
N PRO A 226 10.50 -17.15 -4.82
CA PRO A 226 11.85 -16.61 -4.67
C PRO A 226 12.22 -15.67 -5.82
N GLY A 227 12.71 -14.46 -5.50
CA GLY A 227 13.03 -13.44 -6.50
C GLY A 227 14.00 -13.90 -7.58
N ALA A 228 14.97 -14.77 -7.22
CA ALA A 228 15.91 -15.35 -8.17
C ALA A 228 15.24 -16.14 -9.32
N LEU A 229 14.08 -16.76 -9.08
CA LEU A 229 13.32 -17.46 -10.12
C LEU A 229 12.66 -16.50 -11.11
N VAL A 230 12.23 -15.34 -10.63
CA VAL A 230 11.61 -14.29 -11.46
C VAL A 230 12.66 -13.51 -12.23
N ASP A 231 13.84 -13.29 -11.63
CA ASP A 231 14.93 -12.52 -12.22
C ASP A 231 15.67 -13.27 -13.34
N ALA A 232 15.64 -14.60 -13.29
CA ALA A 232 16.37 -15.45 -14.21
C ALA A 232 15.91 -15.28 -15.68
N ASP A 233 14.63 -14.90 -15.89
CA ASP A 233 14.04 -14.78 -17.22
C ASP A 233 12.95 -13.70 -17.22
N PRO A 234 13.02 -12.68 -18.10
CA PRO A 234 11.98 -11.67 -18.25
C PRO A 234 10.57 -12.25 -18.51
N GLN A 235 10.48 -13.39 -19.23
CA GLN A 235 9.20 -14.03 -19.51
C GLN A 235 8.52 -14.52 -18.25
N ARG A 236 9.27 -15.05 -17.26
CA ARG A 236 8.72 -15.50 -15.98
C ARG A 236 8.06 -14.37 -15.19
N ALA A 237 8.59 -13.16 -15.27
CA ALA A 237 7.98 -12.00 -14.65
C ALA A 237 6.63 -11.63 -15.30
N SER A 238 6.53 -11.77 -16.63
CA SER A 238 5.28 -11.57 -17.38
C SER A 238 4.26 -12.65 -17.04
N ASP A 239 4.66 -13.91 -17.08
CA ASP A 239 3.80 -15.06 -16.77
C ASP A 239 3.26 -14.97 -15.33
N LEU A 240 4.11 -14.53 -14.37
CA LEU A 240 3.70 -14.30 -12.99
C LEU A 240 2.68 -13.16 -12.88
N ALA A 241 2.88 -12.06 -13.60
CA ALA A 241 1.94 -10.94 -13.61
C ALA A 241 0.58 -11.34 -14.23
N GLU A 242 0.59 -12.13 -15.30
CA GLU A 242 -0.62 -12.67 -15.92
C GLU A 242 -1.35 -13.64 -14.98
N LEU A 243 -0.60 -14.48 -14.26
CA LEU A 243 -1.18 -15.39 -13.26
C LEU A 243 -1.81 -14.61 -12.09
N GLU A 244 -1.12 -13.59 -11.56
CA GLU A 244 -1.67 -12.69 -10.52
C GLU A 244 -2.99 -12.05 -10.98
N ALA A 245 -3.02 -11.54 -12.21
CA ALA A 245 -4.22 -10.93 -12.78
C ALA A 245 -5.37 -11.96 -12.94
N ALA A 246 -5.06 -13.18 -13.35
CA ALA A 246 -6.04 -14.24 -13.58
C ALA A 246 -6.72 -14.74 -12.28
N VAL A 247 -6.07 -14.57 -11.13
CA VAL A 247 -6.59 -15.02 -9.83
C VAL A 247 -7.08 -13.88 -8.94
N ALA A 248 -6.86 -12.62 -9.32
CA ALA A 248 -7.12 -11.46 -8.47
C ALA A 248 -8.57 -11.40 -7.95
N ASP A 249 -9.55 -11.76 -8.80
CA ASP A 249 -10.97 -11.70 -8.47
C ASP A 249 -11.53 -13.00 -7.87
N ARG A 250 -10.70 -14.05 -7.77
CA ARG A 250 -11.14 -15.36 -7.29
C ARG A 250 -11.13 -15.41 -5.76
N PRO A 251 -12.28 -15.68 -5.10
CA PRO A 251 -12.39 -15.67 -3.63
C PRO A 251 -11.39 -16.59 -2.94
N GLU A 252 -11.14 -17.79 -3.49
CA GLU A 252 -10.22 -18.78 -2.95
C GLU A 252 -8.77 -18.29 -2.90
N PHE A 253 -8.36 -17.45 -3.86
CA PHE A 253 -7.03 -16.86 -3.91
C PHE A 253 -6.96 -15.53 -3.13
N ARG A 254 -8.05 -14.73 -3.14
CA ARG A 254 -8.12 -13.52 -2.31
C ARG A 254 -7.95 -13.84 -0.83
N ALA A 255 -8.51 -14.95 -0.36
CA ALA A 255 -8.42 -15.36 1.03
C ALA A 255 -6.97 -15.50 1.52
N VAL A 256 -6.02 -15.83 0.64
CA VAL A 256 -4.60 -16.05 0.97
C VAL A 256 -3.65 -15.05 0.31
N ALA A 257 -4.17 -14.10 -0.44
CA ALA A 257 -3.36 -13.05 -1.08
C ALA A 257 -2.59 -12.23 -0.05
N GLY A 258 -1.37 -11.84 -0.35
CA GLY A 258 -0.52 -11.03 0.54
C GLY A 258 -1.16 -9.73 0.99
N ARG A 259 -1.97 -9.14 0.08
CA ARG A 259 -2.76 -7.93 0.34
C ARG A 259 -4.15 -8.03 -0.27
N LEU A 260 -5.09 -7.27 0.29
CA LEU A 260 -6.43 -7.07 -0.24
C LEU A 260 -6.52 -5.64 -0.78
N HIS A 261 -7.02 -5.51 -2.00
CA HIS A 261 -7.32 -4.23 -2.64
C HIS A 261 -8.81 -4.08 -2.82
N LEU A 262 -9.38 -2.99 -2.34
CA LEU A 262 -10.79 -2.66 -2.47
C LEU A 262 -10.95 -1.30 -3.16
N LEU A 263 -11.80 -1.26 -4.20
CA LEU A 263 -12.34 0.00 -4.69
C LEU A 263 -13.70 0.22 -4.03
N ALA A 264 -13.87 1.37 -3.37
CA ALA A 264 -15.14 1.74 -2.77
C ALA A 264 -15.51 3.19 -3.15
N ARG A 265 -16.80 3.45 -3.27
CA ARG A 265 -17.36 4.71 -3.77
C ARG A 265 -18.16 5.41 -2.69
N LYS A 266 -17.94 6.72 -2.54
CA LYS A 266 -18.81 7.60 -1.75
C LYS A 266 -20.12 7.83 -2.51
N SER A 267 -21.24 7.79 -1.80
CA SER A 267 -22.55 8.11 -2.41
C SER A 267 -22.57 9.46 -3.10
N ALA A 268 -23.32 9.59 -4.19
CA ALA A 268 -23.40 10.82 -4.97
C ALA A 268 -24.36 11.87 -4.37
N SER A 269 -25.01 11.52 -3.27
CA SER A 269 -26.01 12.37 -2.57
C SER A 269 -25.46 12.87 -1.24
#